data_e75670b93823ce7a7afd0754ace95e4b
#
_entry.id   e75670b93823ce7a7afd0754ace95e4b
#
_cell.length_a   1.000
_cell.length_b   1.000
_cell.length_c   1.000
_cell.angle_alpha   90.00
_cell.angle_beta   90.00
_cell.angle_gamma   90.00
#
_symmetry.space_group_name_H-M   'P 1'
#
loop_
_entity.id
_entity.type
_entity.pdbx_description
1 polymer ?
#
loop_
_entity_poly.entity_id
_entity_poly.type
_entity_poly.pdbx_seq_one_letter_code
_entity_poly.pdbx_strand_id
1 'polypeptide(L)'
;MTVAQRALRIRPEIAAPVPRTAMVMAAGLGKRMRPLTATRPKPLIEVAGKTLLDHVLDRLKAAGVERVVINVHYLADAVEAHLARQESGLDFAVSDERGQLLETGGGLIKALPLIDADPFLSVNSDNLWVDGPADALKLLASHWDGDKMDALLLLVPQARAQNHRGQGDFHMDRQGRLRRRRPSHVAPFVFTGVQMLSKRILRDPPDSAFSTNVFWDRAIAEGRCFGAVHQGLWFDVGTPQSIPMTEAALENV
;
A
#
# COMPACT_ATOMS: atom_id res chain seq x y z
N MET A 1 -1.49 -18.21 -32.25
CA MET A 1 -0.85 -17.25 -31.31
C MET A 1 0.18 -16.44 -32.08
N THR A 2 -0.10 -15.19 -32.33
CA THR A 2 0.75 -14.29 -33.12
C THR A 2 1.98 -13.84 -32.34
N VAL A 3 3.09 -13.61 -33.02
CA VAL A 3 4.42 -13.21 -32.47
C VAL A 3 4.32 -12.01 -31.53
N ALA A 4 3.36 -11.10 -31.73
CA ALA A 4 3.12 -9.93 -30.88
C ALA A 4 2.73 -10.26 -29.43
N GLN A 5 2.05 -11.39 -29.17
CA GLN A 5 1.64 -11.81 -27.83
C GLN A 5 2.78 -12.43 -26.99
N ARG A 6 3.89 -12.84 -27.61
CA ARG A 6 5.06 -13.37 -26.92
C ARG A 6 5.99 -12.28 -26.38
N ALA A 7 6.08 -11.15 -27.05
CA ALA A 7 6.99 -10.06 -26.66
C ALA A 7 6.56 -9.33 -25.36
N LEU A 8 5.28 -9.30 -25.04
CA LEU A 8 4.73 -8.62 -23.86
C LEU A 8 4.91 -9.40 -22.53
N ARG A 9 5.46 -10.62 -22.58
CA ARG A 9 5.64 -11.49 -21.39
C ARG A 9 7.04 -11.49 -20.80
N ILE A 10 7.99 -10.78 -21.36
CA ILE A 10 9.36 -10.67 -20.80
C ILE A 10 9.31 -9.62 -19.69
N ARG A 11 9.13 -10.07 -18.46
CA ARG A 11 9.33 -9.22 -17.28
C ARG A 11 10.83 -9.24 -16.95
N PRO A 12 11.50 -8.08 -16.90
CA PRO A 12 12.87 -8.04 -16.42
C PRO A 12 12.90 -8.55 -14.98
N GLU A 13 13.78 -9.49 -14.71
CA GLU A 13 14.01 -9.97 -13.34
C GLU A 13 14.75 -8.88 -12.57
N ILE A 14 14.08 -8.26 -11.62
CA ILE A 14 14.70 -7.30 -10.71
C ILE A 14 15.20 -8.07 -9.51
N ALA A 15 16.50 -8.28 -9.42
CA ALA A 15 17.18 -8.90 -8.29
C ALA A 15 17.40 -7.86 -7.18
N ALA A 16 16.32 -7.41 -6.53
CA ALA A 16 16.41 -6.50 -5.39
C ALA A 16 15.85 -7.20 -4.14
N PRO A 17 16.52 -7.12 -2.99
CA PRO A 17 16.04 -7.71 -1.74
C PRO A 17 14.79 -6.96 -1.27
N VAL A 18 13.63 -7.58 -1.41
CA VAL A 18 12.39 -7.08 -0.83
C VAL A 18 12.42 -7.36 0.68
N PRO A 19 12.00 -6.41 1.55
CA PRO A 19 11.88 -6.68 2.97
C PRO A 19 11.03 -7.91 3.26
N ARG A 20 11.50 -8.78 4.17
CA ARG A 20 10.79 -10.02 4.52
C ARG A 20 9.53 -9.77 5.33
N THR A 21 9.40 -8.59 5.94
CA THR A 21 8.24 -8.20 6.74
C THR A 21 7.51 -7.03 6.11
N ALA A 22 6.19 -7.15 6.06
CA ALA A 22 5.28 -6.10 5.65
C ALA A 22 4.25 -5.77 6.75
N MET A 23 3.90 -4.49 6.88
CA MET A 23 2.75 -4.00 7.64
C MET A 23 1.57 -3.77 6.68
N VAL A 24 0.44 -4.42 6.92
CA VAL A 24 -0.80 -4.21 6.16
C VAL A 24 -1.79 -3.41 7.00
N MET A 25 -2.16 -2.22 6.51
CA MET A 25 -3.04 -1.28 7.20
C MET A 25 -4.51 -1.65 6.96
N ALA A 26 -5.16 -2.29 7.96
CA ALA A 26 -6.51 -2.85 7.83
C ALA A 26 -7.53 -2.33 8.87
N ALA A 27 -7.13 -1.43 9.78
CA ALA A 27 -7.98 -0.91 10.86
C ALA A 27 -9.05 0.11 10.42
N GLY A 28 -9.09 0.50 9.15
CA GLY A 28 -9.96 1.55 8.63
C GLY A 28 -11.45 1.23 8.73
N LEU A 29 -12.29 2.22 9.06
CA LEU A 29 -13.75 2.08 9.20
C LEU A 29 -14.51 1.86 7.89
N GLY A 30 -13.89 2.09 6.74
CA GLY A 30 -14.50 1.88 5.43
C GLY A 30 -15.76 2.71 5.14
N LYS A 31 -15.94 3.89 5.75
CA LYS A 31 -17.19 4.69 5.69
C LYS A 31 -17.68 4.98 4.27
N ARG A 32 -16.76 5.23 3.33
CA ARG A 32 -17.10 5.52 1.92
C ARG A 32 -17.64 4.31 1.15
N MET A 33 -17.41 3.09 1.68
CA MET A 33 -17.88 1.83 1.09
C MET A 33 -19.26 1.38 1.59
N ARG A 34 -19.92 2.17 2.44
CA ARG A 34 -21.29 1.84 2.86
C ARG A 34 -22.23 1.81 1.66
N PRO A 35 -23.23 0.88 1.64
CA PRO A 35 -23.64 -0.02 2.73
C PRO A 35 -22.79 -1.31 2.88
N LEU A 36 -21.89 -1.64 1.95
CA LEU A 36 -21.13 -2.90 1.93
C LEU A 36 -20.34 -3.13 3.23
N THR A 37 -19.83 -2.04 3.83
CA THR A 37 -19.10 -2.11 5.08
C THR A 37 -19.97 -2.01 6.34
N ALA A 38 -21.26 -2.17 6.23
CA ALA A 38 -22.13 -2.25 7.41
C ALA A 38 -21.91 -3.54 8.22
N THR A 39 -21.65 -4.65 7.51
CA THR A 39 -21.50 -6.01 8.09
C THR A 39 -20.19 -6.70 7.72
N ARG A 40 -19.37 -6.10 6.85
CA ARG A 40 -18.10 -6.66 6.37
C ARG A 40 -17.01 -5.58 6.45
N PRO A 41 -15.83 -5.84 7.03
CA PRO A 41 -14.76 -4.86 7.04
C PRO A 41 -14.23 -4.62 5.61
N LYS A 42 -13.79 -3.40 5.30
CA LYS A 42 -13.34 -3.03 3.94
C LYS A 42 -12.30 -3.98 3.35
N PRO A 43 -11.29 -4.47 4.10
CA PRO A 43 -10.31 -5.43 3.59
C PRO A 43 -10.92 -6.71 3.03
N LEU A 44 -12.12 -7.11 3.50
CA LEU A 44 -12.82 -8.32 3.07
C LEU A 44 -13.90 -8.08 2.00
N ILE A 45 -13.99 -6.88 1.44
CA ILE A 45 -14.80 -6.61 0.24
C ILE A 45 -14.15 -7.32 -0.94
N GLU A 46 -14.98 -7.99 -1.73
CA GLU A 46 -14.53 -8.75 -2.90
C GLU A 46 -14.51 -7.89 -4.17
N VAL A 47 -13.49 -8.09 -4.98
CA VAL A 47 -13.32 -7.56 -6.34
C VAL A 47 -12.76 -8.68 -7.20
N ALA A 48 -13.39 -8.97 -8.32
CA ALA A 48 -13.01 -10.07 -9.21
C ALA A 48 -12.88 -11.43 -8.49
N GLY A 49 -13.84 -11.73 -7.59
CA GLY A 49 -13.91 -13.00 -6.88
C GLY A 49 -12.89 -13.20 -5.76
N LYS A 50 -12.13 -12.16 -5.37
CA LYS A 50 -11.12 -12.22 -4.33
C LYS A 50 -11.22 -11.00 -3.41
N THR A 51 -10.97 -11.16 -2.10
CA THR A 51 -11.00 -10.02 -1.18
C THR A 51 -9.87 -9.02 -1.49
N LEU A 52 -10.08 -7.75 -1.18
CA LEU A 52 -9.03 -6.72 -1.32
C LEU A 52 -7.78 -7.10 -0.54
N LEU A 53 -7.95 -7.66 0.64
CA LEU A 53 -6.84 -8.16 1.46
C LEU A 53 -6.06 -9.27 0.75
N ASP A 54 -6.76 -10.25 0.16
CA ASP A 54 -6.09 -11.36 -0.54
C ASP A 54 -5.34 -10.89 -1.79
N HIS A 55 -5.85 -9.88 -2.50
CA HIS A 55 -5.09 -9.25 -3.59
C HIS A 55 -3.74 -8.71 -3.09
N VAL A 56 -3.73 -8.06 -1.93
CA VAL A 56 -2.49 -7.54 -1.32
C VAL A 56 -1.58 -8.67 -0.85
N LEU A 57 -2.13 -9.67 -0.13
CA LEU A 57 -1.35 -10.80 0.40
C LEU A 57 -0.67 -11.60 -0.72
N ASP A 58 -1.35 -11.84 -1.84
CA ASP A 58 -0.77 -12.51 -2.99
C ASP A 58 0.42 -11.75 -3.57
N ARG A 59 0.33 -10.41 -3.66
CA ARG A 59 1.43 -9.58 -4.14
C ARG A 59 2.63 -9.60 -3.20
N LEU A 60 2.37 -9.52 -1.90
CA LEU A 60 3.41 -9.59 -0.87
C LEU A 60 4.14 -10.94 -0.95
N LYS A 61 3.38 -12.05 -1.00
CA LYS A 61 3.95 -13.39 -1.12
C LYS A 61 4.76 -13.56 -2.41
N ALA A 62 4.23 -13.14 -3.56
CA ALA A 62 4.91 -13.23 -4.85
C ALA A 62 6.22 -12.42 -4.88
N ALA A 63 6.31 -11.33 -4.14
CA ALA A 63 7.51 -10.52 -4.00
C ALA A 63 8.55 -11.11 -3.04
N GLY A 64 8.20 -12.13 -2.24
CA GLY A 64 9.10 -12.80 -1.29
C GLY A 64 8.96 -12.33 0.16
N VAL A 65 7.86 -11.64 0.51
CA VAL A 65 7.52 -11.35 1.92
C VAL A 65 7.17 -12.67 2.61
N GLU A 66 7.61 -12.82 3.85
CA GLU A 66 7.40 -14.02 4.66
C GLU A 66 6.48 -13.76 5.86
N ARG A 67 6.60 -12.56 6.45
CA ARG A 67 5.82 -12.14 7.62
C ARG A 67 4.97 -10.91 7.31
N VAL A 68 3.71 -10.95 7.73
CA VAL A 68 2.76 -9.85 7.57
C VAL A 68 2.17 -9.45 8.92
N VAL A 69 2.44 -8.23 9.35
CA VAL A 69 1.79 -7.60 10.51
C VAL A 69 0.54 -6.88 10.02
N ILE A 70 -0.61 -7.14 10.63
CA ILE A 70 -1.89 -6.54 10.23
C ILE A 70 -2.52 -5.83 11.42
N ASN A 71 -2.86 -4.55 11.29
CA ASN A 71 -3.64 -3.89 12.31
C ASN A 71 -5.14 -4.09 12.09
N VAL A 72 -5.88 -4.30 13.17
CA VAL A 72 -7.32 -4.54 13.14
C VAL A 72 -8.05 -3.64 14.14
N HIS A 73 -9.23 -3.13 13.75
CA HIS A 73 -10.11 -2.33 14.61
C HIS A 73 -11.57 -2.65 14.32
N TYR A 74 -12.12 -2.14 13.21
CA TYR A 74 -13.52 -2.34 12.84
C TYR A 74 -13.76 -3.76 12.33
N LEU A 75 -14.69 -4.47 12.97
CA LEU A 75 -15.00 -5.88 12.68
C LEU A 75 -13.74 -6.76 12.69
N ALA A 76 -12.86 -6.55 13.65
CA ALA A 76 -11.56 -7.19 13.78
C ALA A 76 -11.65 -8.73 13.75
N ASP A 77 -12.66 -9.31 14.44
CA ASP A 77 -12.86 -10.77 14.48
C ASP A 77 -13.05 -11.38 13.08
N ALA A 78 -13.71 -10.65 12.18
CA ALA A 78 -13.89 -11.11 10.80
C ALA A 78 -12.56 -11.13 10.04
N VAL A 79 -11.69 -10.14 10.25
CA VAL A 79 -10.35 -10.12 9.64
C VAL A 79 -9.50 -11.25 10.20
N GLU A 80 -9.46 -11.44 11.53
CA GLU A 80 -8.69 -12.52 12.16
C GLU A 80 -9.18 -13.90 11.74
N ALA A 81 -10.51 -14.11 11.68
CA ALA A 81 -11.08 -15.36 11.18
C ALA A 81 -10.76 -15.63 9.70
N HIS A 82 -10.60 -14.57 8.88
CA HIS A 82 -10.15 -14.70 7.51
C HIS A 82 -8.67 -15.10 7.45
N LEU A 83 -7.80 -14.46 8.24
CA LEU A 83 -6.38 -14.78 8.31
C LEU A 83 -6.13 -16.21 8.80
N ALA A 84 -6.90 -16.69 9.80
CA ALA A 84 -6.77 -18.03 10.31
C ALA A 84 -7.08 -19.13 9.28
N ARG A 85 -7.78 -18.80 8.20
CA ARG A 85 -8.11 -19.72 7.08
C ARG A 85 -7.15 -19.59 5.89
N GLN A 86 -6.17 -18.69 5.96
CA GLN A 86 -5.19 -18.51 4.90
C GLN A 86 -4.23 -19.68 4.78
N GLU A 87 -4.12 -20.24 3.58
CA GLU A 87 -3.15 -21.28 3.23
C GLU A 87 -1.93 -20.70 2.49
N SER A 88 -1.74 -19.39 2.60
CA SER A 88 -0.68 -18.68 1.86
C SER A 88 0.74 -19.08 2.27
N GLY A 89 0.93 -19.62 3.49
CA GLY A 89 2.26 -19.87 4.08
C GLY A 89 2.95 -18.59 4.57
N LEU A 90 2.24 -17.46 4.63
CA LEU A 90 2.71 -16.25 5.30
C LEU A 90 2.55 -16.39 6.81
N ASP A 91 3.53 -15.88 7.58
CA ASP A 91 3.41 -15.73 9.04
C ASP A 91 2.63 -14.45 9.36
N PHE A 92 1.51 -14.56 10.08
CA PHE A 92 0.65 -13.44 10.42
C PHE A 92 0.81 -13.03 11.89
N ALA A 93 0.99 -11.73 12.12
CA ALA A 93 0.92 -11.13 13.44
C ALA A 93 -0.15 -10.01 13.46
N VAL A 94 -1.02 -10.00 14.47
CA VAL A 94 -2.09 -9.03 14.59
C VAL A 94 -1.71 -7.92 15.57
N SER A 95 -1.82 -6.65 15.12
CA SER A 95 -1.75 -5.46 15.96
C SER A 95 -3.18 -5.02 16.29
N ASP A 96 -3.66 -5.33 17.49
CA ASP A 96 -5.05 -5.10 17.90
C ASP A 96 -5.30 -3.64 18.32
N GLU A 97 -6.11 -2.93 17.54
CA GLU A 97 -6.55 -1.55 17.82
C GLU A 97 -8.02 -1.47 18.25
N ARG A 98 -8.68 -2.58 18.67
CA ARG A 98 -10.11 -2.57 19.05
C ARG A 98 -10.44 -1.51 20.10
N GLY A 99 -9.55 -1.27 21.05
CA GLY A 99 -9.74 -0.28 22.12
C GLY A 99 -9.73 1.17 21.65
N GLN A 100 -8.98 1.48 20.58
CA GLN A 100 -8.86 2.83 20.03
C GLN A 100 -8.32 2.79 18.61
N LEU A 101 -9.01 3.46 17.69
CA LEU A 101 -8.49 3.69 16.33
C LEU A 101 -7.35 4.71 16.39
N LEU A 102 -6.17 4.31 15.91
CA LEU A 102 -4.93 5.08 16.05
C LEU A 102 -4.56 5.90 14.81
N GLU A 103 -5.36 5.83 13.73
CA GLU A 103 -4.98 6.37 12.42
C GLU A 103 -3.74 5.65 11.85
N THR A 104 -3.30 6.06 10.67
CA THR A 104 -2.23 5.32 9.97
C THR A 104 -0.85 5.44 10.63
N GLY A 105 -0.51 6.59 11.19
CA GLY A 105 0.76 6.81 11.88
C GLY A 105 0.82 6.11 13.25
N GLY A 106 -0.23 6.28 14.05
CA GLY A 106 -0.33 5.61 15.35
C GLY A 106 -0.40 4.09 15.22
N GLY A 107 -1.08 3.58 14.17
CA GLY A 107 -1.10 2.15 13.85
C GLY A 107 0.30 1.58 13.56
N LEU A 108 1.14 2.31 12.82
CA LEU A 108 2.55 1.92 12.60
C LEU A 108 3.34 1.87 13.90
N ILE A 109 3.17 2.87 14.79
CA ILE A 109 3.86 2.90 16.10
C ILE A 109 3.44 1.69 16.94
N LYS A 110 2.14 1.40 17.02
CA LYS A 110 1.63 0.25 17.79
C LYS A 110 2.14 -1.08 17.25
N ALA A 111 2.21 -1.21 15.92
CA ALA A 111 2.69 -2.42 15.26
C ALA A 111 4.21 -2.60 15.31
N LEU A 112 4.99 -1.54 15.60
CA LEU A 112 6.45 -1.53 15.53
C LEU A 112 7.14 -2.68 16.29
N PRO A 113 6.70 -3.10 17.50
CA PRO A 113 7.29 -4.24 18.20
C PRO A 113 7.13 -5.60 17.47
N LEU A 114 6.17 -5.70 16.56
CA LEU A 114 5.90 -6.90 15.77
C LEU A 114 6.66 -6.92 14.43
N ILE A 115 7.25 -5.78 14.04
CA ILE A 115 8.00 -5.61 12.79
C ILE A 115 9.48 -5.85 13.08
N ASP A 116 10.03 -6.93 12.56
CA ASP A 116 11.44 -7.35 12.79
C ASP A 116 12.41 -6.88 11.71
N ALA A 117 11.92 -6.35 10.58
CA ALA A 117 12.75 -5.83 9.48
C ALA A 117 12.99 -4.31 9.56
N ASP A 118 14.12 -3.85 9.03
CA ASP A 118 14.42 -2.44 8.71
C ASP A 118 15.30 -2.39 7.46
N PRO A 119 14.83 -1.85 6.33
CA PRO A 119 13.50 -1.28 6.15
C PRO A 119 12.38 -2.33 6.10
N PHE A 120 11.12 -1.88 6.16
CA PHE A 120 9.94 -2.72 6.01
C PHE A 120 8.95 -2.13 5.00
N LEU A 121 8.07 -2.98 4.44
CA LEU A 121 6.96 -2.54 3.59
C LEU A 121 5.77 -2.12 4.45
N SER A 122 5.05 -1.07 4.05
CA SER A 122 3.73 -0.73 4.58
C SER A 122 2.75 -0.60 3.41
N VAL A 123 1.64 -1.33 3.48
CA VAL A 123 0.66 -1.45 2.39
C VAL A 123 -0.75 -1.27 2.94
N ASN A 124 -1.56 -0.45 2.28
CA ASN A 124 -2.98 -0.36 2.60
C ASN A 124 -3.69 -1.64 2.15
N SER A 125 -4.54 -2.20 3.00
CA SER A 125 -5.27 -3.45 2.74
C SER A 125 -6.33 -3.37 1.64
N ASP A 126 -6.64 -2.17 1.17
CA ASP A 126 -7.63 -1.89 0.13
C ASP A 126 -7.01 -1.55 -1.23
N ASN A 127 -5.72 -1.83 -1.37
CA ASN A 127 -4.99 -1.62 -2.61
C ASN A 127 -5.30 -2.71 -3.64
N LEU A 128 -5.50 -2.28 -4.88
CA LEU A 128 -5.55 -3.17 -6.01
C LEU A 128 -4.70 -2.61 -7.14
N TRP A 129 -3.71 -3.41 -7.57
CA TRP A 129 -2.86 -3.05 -8.70
C TRP A 129 -2.54 -4.28 -9.55
N VAL A 130 -2.21 -4.02 -10.80
CA VAL A 130 -1.64 -4.98 -11.74
C VAL A 130 -0.24 -4.53 -12.06
N ASP A 131 0.74 -5.42 -11.93
CA ASP A 131 2.11 -5.10 -12.25
C ASP A 131 2.28 -4.77 -13.74
N GLY A 132 3.21 -3.87 -14.00
CA GLY A 132 3.66 -3.57 -15.35
C GLY A 132 4.72 -4.57 -15.83
N PRO A 133 5.74 -4.09 -16.55
CA PRO A 133 6.88 -4.91 -16.99
C PRO A 133 7.65 -5.53 -15.83
N ALA A 134 7.63 -4.91 -14.65
CA ALA A 134 8.27 -5.39 -13.44
C ALA A 134 7.28 -5.51 -12.29
N ASP A 135 7.56 -6.41 -11.34
CA ASP A 135 6.87 -6.50 -10.06
C ASP A 135 7.03 -5.17 -9.30
N ALA A 136 5.91 -4.61 -8.84
CA ALA A 136 5.89 -3.28 -8.22
C ALA A 136 6.68 -3.20 -6.91
N LEU A 137 6.68 -4.27 -6.10
CA LEU A 137 7.38 -4.30 -4.82
C LEU A 137 8.88 -4.50 -5.02
N LYS A 138 9.29 -5.32 -5.98
CA LYS A 138 10.68 -5.48 -6.39
C LYS A 138 11.23 -4.20 -7.02
N LEU A 139 10.42 -3.53 -7.85
CA LEU A 139 10.76 -2.21 -8.39
C LEU A 139 10.99 -1.20 -7.27
N LEU A 140 10.08 -1.15 -6.29
CA LEU A 140 10.21 -0.26 -5.12
C LEU A 140 11.50 -0.58 -4.35
N ALA A 141 11.76 -1.84 -4.03
CA ALA A 141 12.97 -2.28 -3.34
C ALA A 141 14.26 -1.93 -4.11
N SER A 142 14.25 -2.01 -5.44
CA SER A 142 15.41 -1.67 -6.28
C SER A 142 15.80 -0.19 -6.26
N HIS A 143 14.87 0.68 -5.89
CA HIS A 143 15.10 2.12 -5.75
C HIS A 143 15.49 2.55 -4.34
N TRP A 144 15.43 1.62 -3.36
CA TRP A 144 15.73 1.93 -1.97
C TRP A 144 17.21 2.20 -1.75
N ASP A 145 17.51 3.34 -1.12
CA ASP A 145 18.83 3.70 -0.64
C ASP A 145 18.72 4.09 0.85
N GLY A 146 19.10 3.18 1.75
CA GLY A 146 18.96 3.35 3.20
C GLY A 146 19.77 4.51 3.76
N ASP A 147 20.83 4.96 3.09
CA ASP A 147 21.63 6.11 3.51
C ASP A 147 20.91 7.44 3.24
N LYS A 148 20.07 7.47 2.20
CA LYS A 148 19.37 8.68 1.75
C LYS A 148 17.89 8.73 2.13
N MET A 149 17.24 7.56 2.30
CA MET A 149 15.79 7.47 2.38
C MET A 149 15.31 7.05 3.77
N ASP A 150 14.30 7.73 4.29
CA ASP A 150 13.49 7.29 5.42
C ASP A 150 12.13 6.77 4.95
N ALA A 151 11.65 7.26 3.79
CA ALA A 151 10.47 6.78 3.10
C ALA A 151 10.68 6.75 1.60
N LEU A 152 10.21 5.68 0.95
CA LEU A 152 10.07 5.56 -0.49
C LEU A 152 8.63 5.15 -0.81
N LEU A 153 7.88 6.03 -1.47
CA LEU A 153 6.46 5.88 -1.78
C LEU A 153 6.29 5.37 -3.22
N LEU A 154 5.46 4.35 -3.41
CA LEU A 154 5.03 3.95 -4.74
C LEU A 154 3.94 4.92 -5.22
N LEU A 155 4.18 5.57 -6.34
CA LEU A 155 3.33 6.61 -6.91
C LEU A 155 2.78 6.17 -8.25
N VAL A 156 1.58 6.66 -8.59
CA VAL A 156 1.03 6.53 -9.94
C VAL A 156 0.80 7.94 -10.53
N PRO A 157 1.10 8.17 -11.81
CA PRO A 157 0.70 9.41 -12.47
C PRO A 157 -0.81 9.60 -12.38
N GLN A 158 -1.28 10.80 -12.03
CA GLN A 158 -2.70 11.09 -11.85
C GLN A 158 -3.53 10.70 -13.09
N ALA A 159 -3.00 10.89 -14.29
CA ALA A 159 -3.66 10.50 -15.54
C ALA A 159 -3.84 8.97 -15.70
N ARG A 160 -3.14 8.15 -14.90
CA ARG A 160 -3.21 6.68 -14.92
C ARG A 160 -3.85 6.09 -13.66
N ALA A 161 -4.23 6.92 -12.70
CA ALA A 161 -4.90 6.50 -11.47
C ALA A 161 -6.38 6.20 -11.77
N GLN A 162 -6.71 4.90 -11.90
CA GLN A 162 -8.07 4.47 -12.24
C GLN A 162 -9.03 4.72 -11.08
N ASN A 163 -10.23 5.21 -11.37
CA ASN A 163 -11.31 5.56 -10.42
C ASN A 163 -10.94 6.68 -9.42
N HIS A 164 -9.75 7.26 -9.51
CA HIS A 164 -9.30 8.33 -8.60
C HIS A 164 -9.87 9.68 -9.04
N ARG A 165 -10.45 10.42 -8.08
CA ARG A 165 -11.04 11.75 -8.32
C ARG A 165 -10.32 12.87 -7.57
N GLY A 166 -9.16 12.58 -6.98
CA GLY A 166 -8.37 13.55 -6.24
C GLY A 166 -7.56 14.50 -7.15
N GLN A 167 -6.90 15.45 -6.52
CA GLN A 167 -6.02 16.43 -7.20
C GLN A 167 -4.55 15.99 -7.18
N GLY A 168 -4.25 14.71 -6.92
CA GLY A 168 -2.91 14.21 -6.67
C GLY A 168 -2.40 14.57 -5.29
N ASP A 169 -1.24 14.02 -4.92
CA ASP A 169 -0.67 14.15 -3.58
C ASP A 169 0.71 14.80 -3.59
N PHE A 170 1.53 14.46 -4.59
CA PHE A 170 2.95 14.81 -4.61
C PHE A 170 3.44 15.34 -5.95
N HIS A 171 4.41 16.25 -5.85
CA HIS A 171 5.37 16.54 -6.89
C HIS A 171 6.66 15.77 -6.61
N MET A 172 7.40 15.40 -7.65
CA MET A 172 8.66 14.68 -7.57
C MET A 172 9.71 15.41 -8.42
N ASP A 173 10.91 15.60 -7.89
CA ASP A 173 12.02 16.18 -8.64
C ASP A 173 12.78 15.11 -9.46
N ARG A 174 13.81 15.53 -10.20
CA ARG A 174 14.61 14.64 -11.05
C ARG A 174 15.41 13.60 -10.27
N GLN A 175 15.64 13.83 -8.97
CA GLN A 175 16.33 12.91 -8.07
C GLN A 175 15.35 11.97 -7.36
N GLY A 176 14.05 12.10 -7.60
CA GLY A 176 13.00 11.31 -6.95
C GLY A 176 12.52 11.87 -5.62
N ARG A 177 13.02 13.03 -5.15
CA ARG A 177 12.58 13.62 -3.89
C ARG A 177 11.17 14.18 -4.01
N LEU A 178 10.36 13.96 -2.96
CA LEU A 178 8.97 14.35 -2.95
C LEU A 178 8.76 15.73 -2.31
N ARG A 179 7.72 16.40 -2.80
CA ARG A 179 7.12 17.60 -2.20
C ARG A 179 5.61 17.45 -2.19
N ARG A 180 4.98 17.89 -1.11
CA ARG A 180 3.51 17.92 -1.02
C ARG A 180 2.88 18.80 -2.07
N ARG A 181 1.70 18.40 -2.53
CA ARG A 181 0.78 19.26 -3.24
C ARG A 181 0.43 20.46 -2.36
N ARG A 182 0.49 21.66 -2.92
CA ARG A 182 -0.01 22.88 -2.25
C ARG A 182 -1.53 22.87 -2.21
N PRO A 183 -2.16 23.41 -1.17
CA PRO A 183 -3.62 23.60 -1.14
C PRO A 183 -4.11 24.26 -2.43
N SER A 184 -5.27 23.84 -2.93
CA SER A 184 -5.90 24.35 -4.16
C SER A 184 -5.12 24.18 -5.47
N HIS A 185 -4.03 23.41 -5.46
CA HIS A 185 -3.26 23.07 -6.67
C HIS A 185 -3.42 21.59 -7.01
N VAL A 186 -3.06 21.22 -8.23
CA VAL A 186 -2.98 19.82 -8.70
C VAL A 186 -1.53 19.36 -8.61
N ALA A 187 -1.33 18.09 -8.22
CA ALA A 187 -0.04 17.43 -8.28
C ALA A 187 -0.06 16.25 -9.28
N PRO A 188 1.05 15.99 -9.96
CA PRO A 188 1.08 14.97 -11.03
C PRO A 188 1.00 13.53 -10.52
N PHE A 189 1.26 13.28 -9.22
CA PHE A 189 1.35 11.94 -8.68
C PHE A 189 0.38 11.72 -7.52
N VAL A 190 -0.20 10.50 -7.50
CA VAL A 190 -1.04 9.96 -6.42
C VAL A 190 -0.26 8.89 -5.68
N PHE A 191 -0.34 8.88 -4.36
CA PHE A 191 0.19 7.81 -3.53
C PHE A 191 -0.69 6.56 -3.65
N THR A 192 -0.09 5.45 -4.01
CA THR A 192 -0.82 4.20 -4.23
C THR A 192 -1.24 3.47 -2.95
N GLY A 193 -0.79 3.88 -1.78
CA GLY A 193 -0.95 3.13 -0.54
C GLY A 193 0.14 2.08 -0.31
N VAL A 194 1.18 2.03 -1.13
CA VAL A 194 2.35 1.13 -0.98
C VAL A 194 3.59 1.96 -0.72
N GLN A 195 4.35 1.62 0.31
CA GLN A 195 5.58 2.32 0.65
C GLN A 195 6.60 1.41 1.32
N MET A 196 7.84 1.80 1.29
CA MET A 196 8.95 1.22 2.03
C MET A 196 9.47 2.24 3.02
N LEU A 197 9.60 1.85 4.29
CA LEU A 197 9.93 2.73 5.40
C LEU A 197 11.14 2.21 6.17
N SER A 198 12.06 3.09 6.55
CA SER A 198 13.00 2.81 7.63
C SER A 198 12.32 3.05 8.99
N LYS A 199 12.63 2.23 10.00
CA LYS A 199 12.17 2.46 11.38
C LYS A 199 12.57 3.84 11.90
N ARG A 200 13.63 4.42 11.37
CA ARG A 200 14.13 5.76 11.70
C ARG A 200 13.09 6.87 11.48
N ILE A 201 12.15 6.70 10.50
CA ILE A 201 11.07 7.67 10.27
C ILE A 201 10.08 7.74 11.43
N LEU A 202 9.95 6.66 12.22
CA LEU A 202 8.97 6.51 13.29
C LEU A 202 9.39 7.14 14.63
N ARG A 203 10.52 7.87 14.65
CA ARG A 203 11.00 8.60 15.84
C ARG A 203 10.03 9.71 16.24
N ASP A 204 10.04 10.04 17.52
CA ASP A 204 9.29 11.15 18.12
C ASP A 204 7.82 11.21 17.64
N PRO A 205 7.02 10.14 17.84
CA PRO A 205 5.63 10.12 17.43
C PRO A 205 4.79 11.05 18.30
N PRO A 206 3.69 11.63 17.77
CA PRO A 206 2.68 12.28 18.60
C PRO A 206 2.04 11.34 19.62
N ASP A 207 1.60 11.87 20.76
CA ASP A 207 0.95 11.09 21.84
C ASP A 207 -0.50 10.68 21.53
N SER A 208 -1.11 11.25 20.49
CA SER A 208 -2.49 10.97 20.08
C SER A 208 -2.56 10.13 18.81
N ALA A 209 -3.76 9.73 18.38
CA ALA A 209 -3.99 9.15 17.06
C ALA A 209 -3.60 10.16 15.96
N PHE A 210 -2.79 9.74 14.98
CA PHE A 210 -2.28 10.61 13.93
C PHE A 210 -2.04 9.86 12.61
N SER A 211 -2.06 10.61 11.52
CA SER A 211 -1.77 10.10 10.18
C SER A 211 -0.27 9.93 9.92
N THR A 212 0.12 8.96 9.10
CA THR A 212 1.48 8.79 8.56
C THR A 212 2.00 10.07 7.88
N ASN A 213 1.13 10.97 7.49
CA ASN A 213 1.49 12.28 6.94
C ASN A 213 2.50 13.05 7.82
N VAL A 214 2.40 12.94 9.14
CA VAL A 214 3.33 13.59 10.09
C VAL A 214 4.77 13.12 9.84
N PHE A 215 4.95 11.85 9.64
CA PHE A 215 6.26 11.27 9.34
C PHE A 215 6.78 11.68 7.95
N TRP A 216 5.91 11.65 6.94
CA TRP A 216 6.28 12.08 5.59
C TRP A 216 6.66 13.55 5.55
N ASP A 217 5.92 14.44 6.24
CA ASP A 217 6.21 15.88 6.24
C ASP A 217 7.58 16.17 6.84
N ARG A 218 7.96 15.45 7.93
CA ARG A 218 9.30 15.51 8.49
C ARG A 218 10.36 14.99 7.52
N ALA A 219 10.17 13.80 6.94
CA ALA A 219 11.11 13.23 5.99
C ALA A 219 11.25 14.10 4.71
N ILE A 220 10.18 14.77 4.26
CA ILE A 220 10.22 15.73 3.15
C ILE A 220 11.07 16.94 3.54
N ALA A 221 10.88 17.50 4.74
CA ALA A 221 11.65 18.65 5.22
C ALA A 221 13.16 18.33 5.32
N GLU A 222 13.49 17.09 5.64
CA GLU A 222 14.87 16.57 5.72
C GLU A 222 15.43 16.11 4.35
N GLY A 223 14.63 16.17 3.28
CA GLY A 223 15.02 15.68 1.94
C GLY A 223 15.18 14.15 1.86
N ARG A 224 14.51 13.38 2.73
CA ARG A 224 14.63 11.93 2.92
C ARG A 224 13.36 11.15 2.53
N CYS A 225 12.36 11.81 1.90
CA CYS A 225 11.15 11.18 1.35
C CYS A 225 11.23 11.18 -0.18
N PHE A 226 11.15 9.99 -0.76
CA PHE A 226 11.33 9.76 -2.20
C PHE A 226 10.12 9.03 -2.79
N GLY A 227 10.02 9.03 -4.12
CA GLY A 227 9.00 8.33 -4.87
C GLY A 227 9.56 7.44 -5.96
N ALA A 228 8.90 6.31 -6.19
CA ALA A 228 9.09 5.45 -7.35
C ALA A 228 7.77 5.36 -8.13
N VAL A 229 7.83 5.39 -9.47
CA VAL A 229 6.62 5.41 -10.30
C VAL A 229 6.20 3.99 -10.65
N HIS A 230 4.97 3.64 -10.27
CA HIS A 230 4.33 2.38 -10.67
C HIS A 230 4.12 2.34 -12.19
N GLN A 231 4.53 1.25 -12.82
CA GLN A 231 4.52 1.10 -14.27
C GLN A 231 3.30 0.34 -14.81
N GLY A 232 2.51 -0.27 -13.92
CA GLY A 232 1.30 -1.02 -14.23
C GLY A 232 0.01 -0.22 -14.04
N LEU A 233 -1.07 -0.93 -13.73
CA LEU A 233 -2.37 -0.33 -13.41
C LEU A 233 -2.55 -0.24 -11.89
N TRP A 234 -3.19 0.81 -11.45
CA TRP A 234 -3.58 1.00 -10.06
C TRP A 234 -5.02 1.52 -10.00
N PHE A 235 -5.80 0.98 -9.05
CA PHE A 235 -7.23 1.25 -8.90
C PHE A 235 -7.53 1.80 -7.50
N ASP A 236 -8.20 2.94 -7.44
CA ASP A 236 -8.79 3.45 -6.18
C ASP A 236 -10.13 2.74 -5.94
N VAL A 237 -10.13 1.70 -5.10
CA VAL A 237 -11.34 0.97 -4.70
C VAL A 237 -11.90 1.58 -3.42
N GLY A 238 -12.30 2.84 -3.50
CA GLY A 238 -12.74 3.65 -2.35
C GLY A 238 -14.24 3.74 -2.15
N THR A 239 -15.06 3.33 -3.14
CA THR A 239 -16.53 3.42 -3.12
C THR A 239 -17.17 2.18 -3.75
N PRO A 240 -18.44 1.86 -3.46
CA PRO A 240 -19.12 0.72 -4.10
C PRO A 240 -19.12 0.77 -5.62
N GLN A 241 -19.21 1.98 -6.20
CA GLN A 241 -19.22 2.18 -7.66
C GLN A 241 -17.87 1.85 -8.31
N SER A 242 -16.77 1.95 -7.57
CA SER A 242 -15.45 1.61 -8.11
C SER A 242 -15.23 0.11 -8.29
N ILE A 243 -16.02 -0.76 -7.65
CA ILE A 243 -15.92 -2.21 -7.79
C ILE A 243 -16.19 -2.67 -9.23
N PRO A 244 -17.40 -2.49 -9.79
CA PRO A 244 -17.68 -2.95 -11.16
C PRO A 244 -16.78 -2.26 -12.20
N MET A 245 -16.37 -1.02 -11.98
CA MET A 245 -15.44 -0.34 -12.89
C MET A 245 -14.05 -1.00 -12.88
N THR A 246 -13.60 -1.44 -11.70
CA THR A 246 -12.32 -2.15 -11.55
C THR A 246 -12.40 -3.54 -12.18
N GLU A 247 -13.48 -4.29 -11.94
CA GLU A 247 -13.70 -5.61 -12.52
C GLU A 247 -13.71 -5.57 -14.06
N ALA A 248 -14.46 -4.66 -14.64
CA ALA A 248 -14.50 -4.46 -16.11
C ALA A 248 -13.12 -4.09 -16.68
N ALA A 249 -12.29 -3.33 -15.95
CA ALA A 249 -10.94 -3.01 -16.38
C ALA A 249 -10.00 -4.20 -16.28
N LEU A 250 -10.17 -5.07 -15.26
CA LEU A 250 -9.34 -6.28 -15.07
C LEU A 250 -9.64 -7.36 -16.13
N GLU A 251 -10.86 -7.45 -16.64
CA GLU A 251 -11.23 -8.39 -17.73
C GLU A 251 -10.46 -8.11 -19.03
N ASN A 252 -9.96 -6.88 -19.21
CA ASN A 252 -9.23 -6.45 -20.40
C ASN A 252 -7.70 -6.50 -20.25
N VAL A 253 -7.17 -7.09 -19.16
CA VAL A 253 -5.75 -7.23 -18.85
C VAL A 253 -5.32 -8.68 -18.92
#